data_8bf7808f16ff1424f19c17879a4f4086
#
_entry.id   8bf7808f16ff1424f19c17879a4f4086
#
_cell.length_a   1.000
_cell.length_b   1.000
_cell.length_c   1.000
_cell.angle_alpha   90.00
_cell.angle_beta   90.00
_cell.angle_gamma   90.00
#
_symmetry.space_group_name_H-M   'P 1'
#
loop_
_entity.id
_entity.type
_entity.pdbx_description
1 polymer ?
#
loop_
_entity_poly.entity_id
_entity_poly.type
_entity_poly.pdbx_seq_one_letter_code
_entity_poly.pdbx_strand_id
1 'polypeptide(L)'
;MGNYSVCVYAICKNEEAFVDRWMDSMSEADRVVVLDTGSSDATVEKLRNRGAEVTVEVISPWRFDTARNRSLELVPEDADICVCTDLDEAFQPGWRERLEEAWTPGAGQATYRYTWSFNPDGSEGVVFWYEKIHVRHGYRWVHPVHEVLVWVGEGAPGPMVTAEGVQLDHHPDPS
;
A
#
# COMPACT_ATOMS: atom_id res chain seq x y z
N MET A 1 16.36 1.77 -13.95
CA MET A 1 15.64 2.79 -13.15
C MET A 1 14.30 3.00 -13.80
N GLY A 2 13.24 2.95 -13.01
CA GLY A 2 11.89 3.25 -13.49
C GLY A 2 11.73 4.71 -13.91
N ASN A 3 10.68 5.01 -14.65
CA ASN A 3 10.37 6.37 -15.11
C ASN A 3 9.73 7.22 -14.00
N TYR A 4 9.27 6.59 -12.92
CA TYR A 4 8.56 7.23 -11.80
C TYR A 4 9.20 6.85 -10.46
N SER A 5 9.11 7.74 -9.48
CA SER A 5 9.43 7.41 -8.09
C SER A 5 8.20 6.78 -7.42
N VAL A 6 8.35 5.53 -6.95
CA VAL A 6 7.26 4.77 -6.32
C VAL A 6 7.57 4.54 -4.85
N CYS A 7 6.64 4.97 -3.99
CA CYS A 7 6.72 4.77 -2.56
C CYS A 7 5.54 3.92 -2.06
N VAL A 8 5.86 2.81 -1.40
CA VAL A 8 4.87 2.02 -0.66
C VAL A 8 4.69 2.62 0.72
N TYR A 9 3.43 2.74 1.17
CA TYR A 9 3.12 3.17 2.51
C TYR A 9 2.09 2.26 3.19
N ALA A 10 2.25 2.03 4.48
CA ALA A 10 1.41 1.14 5.26
C ALA A 10 1.22 1.62 6.70
N ILE A 11 0.20 1.11 7.36
CA ILE A 11 0.04 1.14 8.80
C ILE A 11 0.20 -0.27 9.34
N CYS A 12 0.71 -0.44 10.57
CA CYS A 12 0.82 -1.75 11.20
C CYS A 12 0.68 -1.68 12.72
N LYS A 13 0.39 -2.84 13.31
CA LYS A 13 0.49 -3.07 14.76
C LYS A 13 0.55 -4.57 15.07
N ASN A 14 1.67 -5.02 15.66
CA ASN A 14 1.88 -6.42 16.07
C ASN A 14 1.72 -7.40 14.89
N GLU A 15 2.48 -7.18 13.83
CA GLU A 15 2.43 -7.96 12.59
C GLU A 15 3.80 -8.55 12.21
N GLU A 16 4.64 -8.86 13.22
CA GLU A 16 6.02 -9.35 13.01
C GLU A 16 6.11 -10.59 12.11
N ALA A 17 5.06 -11.41 12.10
CA ALA A 17 5.01 -12.64 11.31
C ALA A 17 4.86 -12.38 9.79
N PHE A 18 4.33 -11.22 9.40
CA PHE A 18 4.11 -10.86 8.00
C PHE A 18 5.28 -10.06 7.37
N VAL A 19 6.11 -9.43 8.21
CA VAL A 19 7.12 -8.45 7.77
C VAL A 19 8.01 -8.98 6.66
N ASP A 20 8.56 -10.19 6.80
CA ASP A 20 9.54 -10.70 5.84
C ASP A 20 8.93 -10.89 4.45
N ARG A 21 7.76 -11.53 4.36
CA ARG A 21 7.04 -11.75 3.10
C ARG A 21 6.61 -10.43 2.47
N TRP A 22 6.07 -9.52 3.29
CA TRP A 22 5.64 -8.21 2.81
C TRP A 22 6.81 -7.41 2.25
N MET A 23 7.92 -7.31 2.99
CA MET A 23 9.12 -6.59 2.55
C MET A 23 9.74 -7.19 1.29
N ASP A 24 9.75 -8.52 1.13
CA ASP A 24 10.20 -9.17 -0.11
C ASP A 24 9.36 -8.70 -1.30
N SER A 25 8.05 -8.69 -1.14
CA SER A 25 7.10 -8.24 -2.16
C SER A 25 7.23 -6.75 -2.48
N MET A 26 7.48 -5.89 -1.49
CA MET A 26 7.59 -4.44 -1.66
C MET A 26 8.98 -3.97 -2.14
N SER A 27 9.94 -4.88 -2.27
CA SER A 27 11.33 -4.57 -2.65
C SER A 27 11.51 -3.94 -4.04
N GLU A 28 10.49 -4.01 -4.90
CA GLU A 28 10.49 -3.36 -6.20
C GLU A 28 10.19 -1.85 -6.13
N ALA A 29 9.67 -1.34 -5.01
CA ALA A 29 9.48 0.10 -4.78
C ALA A 29 10.81 0.80 -4.48
N ASP A 30 10.88 2.11 -4.76
CA ASP A 30 12.06 2.92 -4.44
C ASP A 30 12.15 3.16 -2.93
N ARG A 31 11.01 3.29 -2.25
CA ARG A 31 10.93 3.54 -0.81
C ARG A 31 9.74 2.81 -0.19
N VAL A 32 9.91 2.42 1.05
CA VAL A 32 8.85 1.81 1.89
C VAL A 32 8.79 2.58 3.20
N VAL A 33 7.66 3.23 3.47
CA VAL A 33 7.41 3.97 4.70
C VAL A 33 6.27 3.33 5.48
N VAL A 34 6.42 3.22 6.79
CA VAL A 34 5.43 2.53 7.65
C VAL A 34 5.14 3.37 8.88
N LEU A 35 3.86 3.57 9.16
CA LEU A 35 3.39 4.06 10.43
C LEU A 35 3.06 2.87 11.35
N ASP A 36 3.89 2.63 12.33
CA ASP A 36 3.59 1.69 13.40
C ASP A 36 2.73 2.36 14.47
N THR A 37 1.58 1.77 14.78
CA THR A 37 0.59 2.37 15.69
C THR A 37 0.71 1.89 17.12
N GLY A 38 1.87 1.38 17.49
CA GLY A 38 2.22 0.97 18.86
C GLY A 38 2.37 -0.54 19.01
N SER A 39 3.19 -1.16 18.17
CA SER A 39 3.56 -2.57 18.31
C SER A 39 4.35 -2.83 19.60
N SER A 40 4.12 -3.99 20.18
CA SER A 40 4.86 -4.51 21.36
C SER A 40 5.69 -5.75 21.05
N ASP A 41 5.60 -6.26 19.84
CA ASP A 41 6.39 -7.38 19.30
C ASP A 41 7.59 -6.87 18.48
N ALA A 42 8.25 -7.73 17.69
CA ALA A 42 9.41 -7.38 16.88
C ALA A 42 9.07 -6.68 15.54
N THR A 43 7.83 -6.26 15.29
CA THR A 43 7.40 -5.65 14.03
C THR A 43 8.31 -4.50 13.62
N VAL A 44 8.52 -3.52 14.49
CA VAL A 44 9.32 -2.31 14.17
C VAL A 44 10.78 -2.65 13.90
N GLU A 45 11.37 -3.52 14.72
CA GLU A 45 12.75 -3.95 14.55
C GLU A 45 12.96 -4.66 13.21
N LYS A 46 12.09 -5.60 12.89
CA LYS A 46 12.14 -6.35 11.61
C LYS A 46 11.99 -5.43 10.39
N LEU A 47 11.01 -4.53 10.41
CA LEU A 47 10.80 -3.57 9.32
C LEU A 47 12.04 -2.71 9.07
N ARG A 48 12.64 -2.16 10.13
CA ARG A 48 13.86 -1.34 10.02
C ARG A 48 15.05 -2.15 9.52
N ASN A 49 15.24 -3.37 10.01
CA ASN A 49 16.30 -4.27 9.56
C ASN A 49 16.16 -4.64 8.07
N ARG A 50 14.95 -4.61 7.53
CA ARG A 50 14.64 -4.84 6.12
C ARG A 50 14.68 -3.58 5.26
N GLY A 51 14.97 -2.41 5.85
CA GLY A 51 15.15 -1.14 5.15
C GLY A 51 13.89 -0.27 5.05
N ALA A 52 12.81 -0.60 5.72
CA ALA A 52 11.65 0.28 5.81
C ALA A 52 11.93 1.49 6.72
N GLU A 53 11.39 2.64 6.35
CA GLU A 53 11.39 3.85 7.16
C GLU A 53 10.18 3.82 8.10
N VAL A 54 10.41 3.55 9.40
CA VAL A 54 9.34 3.35 10.36
C VAL A 54 9.22 4.50 11.34
N THR A 55 8.04 5.11 11.37
CA THR A 55 7.60 6.07 12.39
C THR A 55 6.65 5.36 13.35
N VAL A 56 6.87 5.51 14.65
CA VAL A 56 6.00 4.95 15.69
C VAL A 56 5.14 6.08 16.27
N GLU A 57 3.81 5.97 16.12
CA GLU A 57 2.87 6.96 16.62
C GLU A 57 1.53 6.32 16.97
N VAL A 58 1.11 6.42 18.21
CA VAL A 58 -0.19 5.90 18.66
C VAL A 58 -1.32 6.82 18.22
N ILE A 59 -2.29 6.28 17.51
CA ILE A 59 -3.49 7.01 17.06
C ILE A 59 -4.59 6.83 18.10
N SER A 60 -5.02 7.94 18.71
CA SER A 60 -6.08 7.92 19.74
C SER A 60 -7.01 9.12 19.61
N PRO A 61 -8.35 8.95 19.55
CA PRO A 61 -9.02 7.65 19.44
C PRO A 61 -8.68 6.94 18.13
N TRP A 62 -8.79 5.62 18.11
CA TRP A 62 -8.46 4.84 16.91
C TRP A 62 -9.42 5.14 15.78
N ARG A 63 -8.85 5.44 14.61
CA ARG A 63 -9.57 5.62 13.34
C ARG A 63 -8.63 5.17 12.21
N PHE A 64 -9.13 4.31 11.33
CA PHE A 64 -8.34 3.86 10.18
C PHE A 64 -7.97 5.00 9.24
N ASP A 65 -8.90 5.87 8.90
CA ASP A 65 -8.64 7.02 8.01
C ASP A 65 -7.57 7.97 8.59
N THR A 66 -7.59 8.21 9.88
CA THR A 66 -6.56 9.03 10.54
C THR A 66 -5.18 8.38 10.44
N ALA A 67 -5.08 7.07 10.74
CA ALA A 67 -3.83 6.34 10.62
C ALA A 67 -3.33 6.28 9.18
N ARG A 68 -4.20 6.01 8.20
CA ARG A 68 -3.86 6.01 6.76
C ARG A 68 -3.37 7.38 6.28
N ASN A 69 -4.07 8.46 6.63
CA ASN A 69 -3.65 9.81 6.28
C ASN A 69 -2.29 10.15 6.91
N ARG A 70 -2.08 9.77 8.17
CA ARG A 70 -0.81 9.98 8.84
C ARG A 70 0.33 9.19 8.18
N SER A 71 0.08 7.95 7.74
CA SER A 71 1.06 7.17 6.98
C SER A 71 1.34 7.77 5.60
N LEU A 72 0.33 8.33 4.92
CA LEU A 72 0.50 9.04 3.65
C LEU A 72 1.36 10.30 3.80
N GLU A 73 1.26 11.02 4.91
CA GLU A 73 2.11 12.18 5.20
C GLU A 73 3.61 11.84 5.32
N LEU A 74 3.95 10.58 5.61
CA LEU A 74 5.33 10.10 5.66
C LEU A 74 5.92 9.84 4.26
N VAL A 75 5.08 9.71 3.24
CA VAL A 75 5.54 9.56 1.85
C VAL A 75 6.22 10.85 1.41
N PRO A 76 7.39 10.79 0.76
CA PRO A 76 8.07 11.97 0.24
C PRO A 76 7.17 12.85 -0.63
N GLU A 77 7.32 14.16 -0.50
CA GLU A 77 6.53 15.14 -1.25
C GLU A 77 6.72 15.04 -2.78
N ASP A 78 7.88 14.52 -3.21
CA ASP A 78 8.28 14.34 -4.60
C ASP A 78 8.03 12.91 -5.13
N ALA A 79 7.35 12.06 -4.38
CA ALA A 79 6.94 10.76 -4.89
C ALA A 79 5.90 10.91 -6.01
N ASP A 80 6.10 10.22 -7.12
CA ASP A 80 5.15 10.23 -8.24
C ASP A 80 3.95 9.33 -7.99
N ILE A 81 4.21 8.12 -7.48
CA ILE A 81 3.19 7.09 -7.25
C ILE A 81 3.26 6.58 -5.82
N CYS A 82 2.13 6.63 -5.13
CA CYS A 82 1.95 6.10 -3.79
C CYS A 82 1.17 4.78 -3.86
N VAL A 83 1.67 3.76 -3.19
CA VAL A 83 1.07 2.42 -3.14
C VAL A 83 0.73 2.08 -1.70
N CYS A 84 -0.56 2.04 -1.37
CA CYS A 84 -1.02 1.65 -0.04
C CYS A 84 -1.27 0.14 0.02
N THR A 85 -0.67 -0.53 1.00
CA THR A 85 -0.90 -1.96 1.26
C THR A 85 -0.97 -2.23 2.76
N ASP A 86 -1.44 -3.41 3.12
CA ASP A 86 -1.37 -3.95 4.47
C ASP A 86 -0.27 -5.03 4.55
N LEU A 87 0.25 -5.33 5.75
CA LEU A 87 1.39 -6.23 5.89
C LEU A 87 1.05 -7.71 5.60
N ASP A 88 -0.21 -8.06 5.63
CA ASP A 88 -0.71 -9.38 5.24
C ASP A 88 -0.99 -9.52 3.73
N GLU A 89 -0.60 -8.53 2.94
CA GLU A 89 -0.72 -8.51 1.49
C GLU A 89 0.65 -8.69 0.82
N ALA A 90 0.68 -9.28 -0.37
CA ALA A 90 1.89 -9.44 -1.17
C ALA A 90 1.61 -9.27 -2.66
N PHE A 91 2.38 -8.42 -3.33
CA PHE A 91 2.35 -8.35 -4.80
C PHE A 91 3.05 -9.54 -5.43
N GLN A 92 2.53 -9.98 -6.56
CA GLN A 92 3.28 -10.91 -7.40
C GLN A 92 4.47 -10.21 -8.07
N PRO A 93 5.60 -10.92 -8.26
CA PRO A 93 6.82 -10.33 -8.82
C PRO A 93 6.60 -9.63 -10.17
N GLY A 94 7.32 -8.54 -10.39
CA GLY A 94 7.22 -7.71 -11.60
C GLY A 94 6.07 -6.68 -11.56
N TRP A 95 5.46 -6.47 -10.40
CA TRP A 95 4.35 -5.53 -10.25
C TRP A 95 4.75 -4.09 -10.58
N ARG A 96 5.97 -3.70 -10.22
CA ARG A 96 6.49 -2.35 -10.47
C ARG A 96 6.56 -2.02 -11.97
N GLU A 97 7.14 -2.91 -12.76
CA GLU A 97 7.26 -2.72 -14.21
C GLU A 97 5.89 -2.64 -14.86
N ARG A 98 4.97 -3.55 -14.50
CA ARG A 98 3.59 -3.55 -15.01
C ARG A 98 2.78 -2.33 -14.60
N LEU A 99 3.02 -1.80 -13.39
CA LEU A 99 2.40 -0.56 -12.95
C LEU A 99 2.88 0.61 -13.81
N GLU A 100 4.18 0.73 -14.05
CA GLU A 100 4.75 1.79 -14.87
C GLU A 100 4.32 1.72 -16.34
N GLU A 101 4.17 0.51 -16.89
CA GLU A 101 3.62 0.31 -18.24
C GLU A 101 2.18 0.81 -18.37
N ALA A 102 1.37 0.63 -17.34
CA ALA A 102 -0.02 1.09 -17.31
C ALA A 102 -0.15 2.58 -16.97
N TRP A 103 0.80 3.14 -16.22
CA TRP A 103 0.75 4.51 -15.73
C TRP A 103 1.03 5.50 -16.86
N THR A 104 0.04 6.32 -17.17
CA THR A 104 0.16 7.37 -18.21
C THR A 104 0.45 8.74 -17.58
N PRO A 105 1.15 9.63 -18.28
CA PRO A 105 1.33 11.00 -17.81
C PRO A 105 -0.01 11.67 -17.46
N GLY A 106 -0.08 12.21 -16.25
CA GLY A 106 -1.30 12.84 -15.72
C GLY A 106 -2.30 11.88 -15.08
N ALA A 107 -2.03 10.56 -15.05
CA ALA A 107 -2.86 9.62 -14.31
C ALA A 107 -2.92 10.01 -12.82
N GLY A 108 -4.10 9.89 -12.23
CA GLY A 108 -4.32 10.19 -10.81
C GLY A 108 -4.35 8.96 -9.92
N GLN A 109 -4.79 7.84 -10.45
CA GLN A 109 -5.02 6.60 -9.69
C GLN A 109 -4.90 5.38 -10.61
N ALA A 110 -4.56 4.22 -10.03
CA ALA A 110 -4.59 2.95 -10.73
C ALA A 110 -5.49 1.95 -10.03
N THR A 111 -6.25 1.20 -10.84
CA THR A 111 -6.94 0.00 -10.38
C THR A 111 -6.13 -1.23 -10.78
N TYR A 112 -6.13 -2.24 -9.93
CA TYR A 112 -5.36 -3.47 -10.09
C TYR A 112 -6.11 -4.67 -9.53
N ARG A 113 -5.71 -5.88 -9.93
CA ARG A 113 -6.37 -7.12 -9.51
C ARG A 113 -5.97 -7.49 -8.08
N TYR A 114 -6.96 -7.78 -7.23
CA TYR A 114 -6.78 -8.14 -5.84
C TYR A 114 -7.50 -9.45 -5.52
N THR A 115 -6.74 -10.44 -5.02
CA THR A 115 -7.30 -11.70 -4.50
C THR A 115 -7.40 -11.62 -2.99
N TRP A 116 -8.63 -11.44 -2.50
CA TRP A 116 -8.89 -11.31 -1.07
C TRP A 116 -8.89 -12.64 -0.32
N SER A 117 -9.24 -13.74 -0.97
CA SER A 117 -9.23 -15.05 -0.35
C SER A 117 -8.85 -16.16 -1.33
N PHE A 118 -8.31 -17.25 -0.77
CA PHE A 118 -8.03 -18.48 -1.50
C PHE A 118 -8.86 -19.62 -0.94
N ASN A 119 -9.23 -20.57 -1.80
CA ASN A 119 -9.91 -21.80 -1.42
C ASN A 119 -8.89 -22.79 -0.81
N PRO A 120 -9.36 -23.84 -0.10
CA PRO A 120 -8.47 -24.85 0.48
C PRO A 120 -7.58 -25.60 -0.53
N ASP A 121 -7.98 -25.64 -1.80
CA ASP A 121 -7.20 -26.23 -2.89
C ASP A 121 -6.18 -25.28 -3.52
N GLY A 122 -6.06 -24.06 -3.00
CA GLY A 122 -5.16 -23.02 -3.49
C GLY A 122 -5.69 -22.20 -4.66
N SER A 123 -6.89 -22.49 -5.16
CA SER A 123 -7.53 -21.66 -6.17
C SER A 123 -8.04 -20.35 -5.58
N GLU A 124 -8.16 -19.33 -6.43
CA GLU A 124 -8.68 -18.03 -6.00
C GLU A 124 -10.15 -18.11 -5.59
N GLY A 125 -10.47 -17.50 -4.46
CA GLY A 125 -11.83 -17.36 -3.96
C GLY A 125 -12.44 -16.03 -4.38
N VAL A 126 -12.42 -15.04 -3.50
CA VAL A 126 -12.95 -13.70 -3.79
C VAL A 126 -11.89 -12.85 -4.46
N VAL A 127 -12.20 -12.34 -5.64
CA VAL A 127 -11.32 -11.48 -6.44
C VAL A 127 -12.10 -10.24 -6.86
N PHE A 128 -11.43 -9.08 -6.77
CA PHE A 128 -12.00 -7.83 -7.26
C PHE A 128 -10.87 -6.86 -7.68
N TRP A 129 -11.24 -5.74 -8.29
CA TRP A 129 -10.32 -4.67 -8.63
C TRP A 129 -10.21 -3.70 -7.46
N TYR A 130 -8.97 -3.43 -7.04
CA TYR A 130 -8.67 -2.49 -5.95
C TYR A 130 -8.01 -1.22 -6.47
N GLU A 131 -8.09 -0.13 -5.73
CA GLU A 131 -7.73 1.22 -6.17
C GLU A 131 -6.97 2.00 -5.08
N LYS A 132 -6.00 1.33 -4.44
CA LYS A 132 -5.13 1.92 -3.41
C LYS A 132 -3.78 2.44 -3.96
N ILE A 133 -3.66 2.65 -5.29
CA ILE A 133 -2.48 3.23 -5.94
C ILE A 133 -2.87 4.58 -6.51
N HIS A 134 -2.13 5.64 -6.16
CA HIS A 134 -2.51 7.01 -6.50
C HIS A 134 -1.32 7.97 -6.55
N VAL A 135 -1.49 9.16 -7.11
CA VAL A 135 -0.50 10.25 -7.04
C VAL A 135 -0.36 10.75 -5.60
N ARG A 136 0.80 11.38 -5.30
CA ARG A 136 1.12 11.83 -3.94
C ARG A 136 0.15 12.85 -3.38
N HIS A 137 -0.34 13.77 -4.19
CA HIS A 137 -1.15 14.90 -3.77
C HIS A 137 -2.60 14.82 -4.27
N GLY A 138 -3.52 15.39 -3.49
CA GLY A 138 -4.93 15.52 -3.85
C GLY A 138 -5.83 14.37 -3.38
N TYR A 139 -5.28 13.28 -2.87
CA TYR A 139 -6.05 12.17 -2.28
C TYR A 139 -6.02 12.19 -0.77
N ARG A 140 -7.10 11.70 -0.16
CA ARG A 140 -7.26 11.57 1.28
C ARG A 140 -8.10 10.34 1.61
N TRP A 141 -7.74 9.65 2.69
CA TRP A 141 -8.54 8.59 3.28
C TRP A 141 -9.67 9.17 4.14
N VAL A 142 -10.85 8.61 4.02
CA VAL A 142 -12.05 9.01 4.78
C VAL A 142 -12.76 7.78 5.35
N HIS A 143 -13.50 7.98 6.43
CA HIS A 143 -14.22 7.01 7.24
C HIS A 143 -13.37 6.28 8.28
N PRO A 144 -13.88 6.22 9.53
CA PRO A 144 -13.13 5.61 10.65
C PRO A 144 -12.98 4.10 10.55
N VAL A 145 -13.88 3.45 9.81
CA VAL A 145 -13.90 2.01 9.49
C VAL A 145 -14.32 1.86 8.04
N HIS A 146 -13.76 0.88 7.32
CA HIS A 146 -13.95 0.72 5.87
C HIS A 146 -13.55 1.98 5.12
N GLU A 147 -12.36 2.46 5.42
CA GLU A 147 -11.81 3.68 4.84
C GLU A 147 -11.65 3.56 3.32
N VAL A 148 -11.96 4.64 2.64
CA VAL A 148 -11.82 4.77 1.19
C VAL A 148 -10.97 5.99 0.84
N LEU A 149 -10.28 5.88 -0.29
CA LEU A 149 -9.47 6.96 -0.83
C LEU A 149 -10.33 7.87 -1.70
N VAL A 150 -10.36 9.16 -1.41
CA VAL A 150 -11.16 10.14 -2.16
C VAL A 150 -10.31 11.29 -2.65
N TRP A 151 -10.68 11.86 -3.79
CA TRP A 151 -10.08 13.08 -4.30
C TRP A 151 -10.62 14.30 -3.52
N VAL A 152 -9.72 15.12 -3.02
CA VAL A 152 -10.00 16.37 -2.31
C VAL A 152 -9.20 17.55 -2.87
N GLY A 153 -8.47 17.34 -3.95
CA GLY A 153 -7.69 18.38 -4.63
C GLY A 153 -8.56 19.36 -5.43
N GLU A 154 -7.93 20.36 -5.99
CA GLU A 154 -8.62 21.32 -6.86
C GLU A 154 -8.93 20.68 -8.23
N GLY A 155 -10.10 21.00 -8.78
CA GLY A 155 -10.55 20.47 -10.06
C GLY A 155 -10.86 18.98 -10.07
N ALA A 156 -10.83 18.35 -11.23
CA ALA A 156 -11.03 16.91 -11.38
C ALA A 156 -9.71 16.15 -11.14
N PRO A 157 -9.77 14.93 -10.56
CA PRO A 157 -8.59 14.07 -10.49
C PRO A 157 -8.10 13.70 -11.89
N GLY A 158 -6.82 13.34 -11.98
CA GLY A 158 -6.31 12.68 -13.18
C GLY A 158 -7.04 11.36 -13.47
N PRO A 159 -6.99 10.84 -14.71
CA PRO A 159 -7.69 9.61 -15.06
C PRO A 159 -7.21 8.43 -14.20
N MET A 160 -8.13 7.49 -13.96
CA MET A 160 -7.79 6.19 -13.39
C MET A 160 -7.32 5.27 -14.51
N VAL A 161 -6.15 4.70 -14.37
CA VAL A 161 -5.62 3.68 -15.28
C VAL A 161 -5.88 2.28 -14.75
N THR A 162 -5.93 1.28 -15.63
CA THR A 162 -6.07 -0.13 -15.25
C THR A 162 -4.73 -0.84 -15.42
N ALA A 163 -4.12 -1.24 -14.32
CA ALA A 163 -2.89 -2.01 -14.29
C ALA A 163 -3.20 -3.53 -14.30
N GLU A 164 -3.60 -4.05 -15.46
CA GLU A 164 -4.08 -5.44 -15.60
C GLU A 164 -3.05 -6.48 -15.19
N GLY A 165 -1.77 -6.19 -15.33
CA GLY A 165 -0.68 -7.09 -14.96
C GLY A 165 -0.27 -7.03 -13.48
N VAL A 166 -0.83 -6.10 -12.70
CA VAL A 166 -0.55 -5.97 -11.26
C VAL A 166 -1.52 -6.82 -10.47
N GLN A 167 -0.97 -7.73 -9.67
CA GLN A 167 -1.72 -8.66 -8.82
C GLN A 167 -1.25 -8.52 -7.37
N LEU A 168 -2.18 -8.22 -6.46
CA LEU A 168 -1.99 -8.21 -5.01
C LEU A 168 -2.80 -9.35 -4.39
N ASP A 169 -2.15 -10.13 -3.55
CA ASP A 169 -2.75 -11.27 -2.87
C ASP A 169 -2.82 -11.01 -1.36
N HIS A 170 -3.97 -11.26 -0.74
CA HIS A 170 -4.16 -11.19 0.70
C HIS A 170 -3.88 -12.55 1.34
N HIS A 171 -2.95 -12.55 2.28
CA HIS A 171 -2.51 -13.73 3.00
C HIS A 171 -2.60 -13.49 4.51
N PRO A 172 -3.80 -13.62 5.11
CA PRO A 172 -4.01 -13.37 6.54
C PRO A 172 -3.31 -14.42 7.43
N ASP A 173 -2.86 -15.53 6.84
CA ASP A 173 -2.05 -16.53 7.52
C ASP A 173 -0.56 -16.21 7.34
N PRO A 174 0.22 -16.08 8.43
CA PRO A 174 1.65 -15.77 8.37
C PRO A 174 2.53 -16.92 7.86
N SER A 175 1.99 -18.13 7.72
CA SER A 175 2.73 -19.34 7.29
C SER A 175 2.88 -19.46 5.77
#